data_13e1d50ad552df64700f82901afdc63c
#
_entry.id   13e1d50ad552df64700f82901afdc63c
#
_cell.length_a   1.000
_cell.length_b   1.000
_cell.length_c   1.000
_cell.angle_alpha   90.00
_cell.angle_beta   90.00
_cell.angle_gamma   90.00
#
_symmetry.space_group_name_H-M   'P 1'
#
loop_
_entity.id
_entity.type
_entity.pdbx_description
1 polymer ?
#
loop_
_entity_poly.entity_id
_entity_poly.type
_entity_poly.pdbx_seq_one_letter_code
_entity_poly.pdbx_strand_id
1 'polypeptide(L)'
;SGTSFVHETESQVILNGSRDISFTMDLVLKDIGIFQEVANRANVPLEINPMMIDIFKDGIEKYGPRELSPNIIRRLEDKTGLDIRASGFPAEMTDDEPEEVGFEVLPKNIS
;
A
#
# COMPACT_ATOMS: atom_id res chain seq x y z
N SER A 1 14.05 9.95 10.17
CA SER A 1 12.71 10.47 9.96
C SER A 1 12.24 10.16 8.54
N GLY A 2 11.09 9.64 8.37
CA GLY A 2 10.53 9.27 7.07
C GLY A 2 10.89 7.88 6.58
N THR A 3 11.68 7.13 7.31
CA THR A 3 11.92 5.73 7.03
C THR A 3 10.77 4.88 7.52
N SER A 4 10.25 3.99 6.67
CA SER A 4 9.21 3.06 7.04
C SER A 4 9.46 1.71 6.37
N PHE A 5 8.93 0.64 6.96
CA PHE A 5 8.98 -0.70 6.37
C PHE A 5 8.45 -0.70 4.95
N VAL A 6 7.30 -0.07 4.73
CA VAL A 6 6.69 0.01 3.40
C VAL A 6 7.60 0.73 2.42
N HIS A 7 8.18 1.88 2.80
CA HIS A 7 9.10 2.60 1.93
C HIS A 7 10.34 1.76 1.60
N GLU A 8 10.93 1.11 2.59
CA GLU A 8 12.16 0.33 2.40
C GLU A 8 11.95 -0.93 1.56
N THR A 9 10.79 -1.56 1.66
CA THR A 9 10.51 -2.82 0.96
C THR A 9 9.79 -2.60 -0.36
N GLU A 10 8.71 -1.86 -0.37
CA GLU A 10 7.86 -1.70 -1.55
C GLU A 10 8.47 -0.78 -2.61
N SER A 11 9.18 0.27 -2.20
CA SER A 11 9.81 1.18 -3.16
C SER A 11 10.79 0.48 -4.09
N GLN A 12 11.47 -0.55 -3.60
CA GLN A 12 12.43 -1.32 -4.40
C GLN A 12 11.74 -2.00 -5.59
N VAL A 13 10.64 -2.70 -5.34
CA VAL A 13 9.92 -3.40 -6.41
C VAL A 13 9.15 -2.45 -7.31
N ILE A 14 8.71 -1.29 -6.80
CA ILE A 14 8.12 -0.23 -7.62
C ILE A 14 9.15 0.29 -8.62
N LEU A 15 10.35 0.63 -8.14
CA LEU A 15 11.43 1.16 -8.98
C LEU A 15 12.03 0.11 -9.91
N ASN A 16 12.03 -1.16 -9.54
CA ASN A 16 12.40 -2.25 -10.43
C ASN A 16 11.40 -2.37 -11.60
N GLY A 17 10.14 -2.07 -11.36
CA GLY A 17 9.06 -2.22 -12.33
C GLY A 17 8.34 -3.56 -12.24
N SER A 18 8.81 -4.51 -11.42
CA SER A 18 8.08 -5.76 -11.17
C SER A 18 6.80 -5.50 -10.40
N ARG A 19 6.89 -4.58 -9.44
CA ARG A 19 5.78 -4.19 -8.56
C ARG A 19 5.14 -5.40 -7.89
N ASP A 20 5.99 -6.38 -7.56
CA ASP A 20 5.61 -7.70 -7.07
C ASP A 20 5.25 -7.64 -5.57
N ILE A 21 4.04 -7.18 -5.31
CA ILE A 21 3.42 -7.18 -4.00
C ILE A 21 2.08 -7.87 -4.16
N SER A 22 1.88 -8.98 -3.44
CA SER A 22 0.69 -9.84 -3.56
C SER A 22 -0.55 -9.23 -2.93
N PHE A 23 -0.81 -7.96 -3.21
CA PHE A 23 -1.97 -7.23 -2.73
C PHE A 23 -2.59 -6.45 -3.88
N THR A 24 -3.85 -6.71 -4.15
CA THR A 24 -4.54 -6.16 -5.33
C THR A 24 -5.28 -4.87 -5.01
N MET A 25 -5.59 -4.09 -6.07
CA MET A 25 -6.27 -2.79 -5.91
C MET A 25 -7.65 -2.92 -5.26
N ASP A 26 -8.38 -3.98 -5.55
CA ASP A 26 -9.69 -4.23 -4.93
C ASP A 26 -9.57 -4.47 -3.42
N LEU A 27 -8.50 -5.14 -2.97
CA LEU A 27 -8.24 -5.34 -1.54
C LEU A 27 -7.86 -4.03 -0.85
N VAL A 28 -7.06 -3.18 -1.50
CA VAL A 28 -6.78 -1.84 -0.97
C VAL A 28 -8.07 -1.04 -0.83
N LEU A 29 -8.90 -1.01 -1.88
CA LEU A 29 -10.16 -0.26 -1.83
C LEU A 29 -11.09 -0.78 -0.73
N LYS A 30 -11.14 -2.09 -0.54
CA LYS A 30 -11.91 -2.69 0.55
C LYS A 30 -11.42 -2.21 1.91
N ASP A 31 -10.12 -2.24 2.16
CA ASP A 31 -9.54 -1.87 3.46
C ASP A 31 -9.74 -0.39 3.76
N ILE A 32 -9.43 0.50 2.82
CA ILE A 32 -9.63 1.94 3.02
C ILE A 32 -11.11 2.31 3.10
N GLY A 33 -11.98 1.54 2.44
CA GLY A 33 -13.43 1.69 2.55
C GLY A 33 -13.96 1.32 3.93
N ILE A 34 -13.45 0.25 4.52
CA ILE A 34 -13.79 -0.15 5.90
C ILE A 34 -13.33 0.92 6.89
N PHE A 35 -12.12 1.44 6.71
CA PHE A 35 -11.60 2.51 7.54
C PHE A 35 -12.48 3.76 7.48
N GLN A 36 -12.92 4.14 6.28
CA GLN A 36 -13.83 5.27 6.07
C GLN A 36 -15.17 5.04 6.79
N GLU A 37 -15.70 3.83 6.72
CA GLU A 37 -16.97 3.50 7.38
C GLU A 37 -16.86 3.58 8.89
N VAL A 38 -15.78 3.06 9.47
CA VAL A 38 -15.52 3.16 10.91
C VAL A 38 -15.42 4.62 11.33
N ALA A 39 -14.70 5.44 10.58
CA ALA A 39 -14.56 6.87 10.86
C ALA A 39 -15.92 7.59 10.79
N ASN A 40 -16.74 7.27 9.79
CA ASN A 40 -18.07 7.85 9.66
C ASN A 40 -18.97 7.52 10.84
N ARG A 41 -18.94 6.27 11.32
CA ARG A 41 -19.71 5.85 12.50
C ARG A 41 -19.25 6.53 13.77
N ALA A 42 -17.96 6.82 13.88
CA ALA A 42 -17.39 7.52 15.03
C ALA A 42 -17.46 9.04 14.91
N ASN A 43 -18.02 9.57 13.81
CA ASN A 43 -18.06 11.01 13.48
C ASN A 43 -16.66 11.63 13.44
N VAL A 44 -15.67 10.89 12.95
CA VAL A 44 -14.31 11.39 12.74
C VAL A 44 -14.16 11.78 11.27
N PRO A 45 -13.97 13.07 10.97
CA PRO A 45 -13.77 13.51 9.58
C PRO A 45 -12.36 13.11 9.10
N LEU A 46 -12.32 12.35 8.02
CA LEU A 46 -11.05 12.01 7.36
C LEU A 46 -10.88 12.90 6.13
N GLU A 47 -9.71 13.51 5.99
CA GLU A 47 -9.43 14.42 4.88
C GLU A 47 -8.77 13.70 3.69
N ILE A 48 -7.84 12.80 3.97
CA ILE A 48 -7.03 12.14 2.94
C ILE A 48 -7.71 10.88 2.42
N ASN A 49 -8.31 10.09 3.30
CA ASN A 49 -8.85 8.78 2.95
C ASN A 49 -9.91 8.83 1.83
N PRO A 50 -10.86 9.79 1.80
CA PRO A 50 -11.78 9.91 0.67
C PRO A 50 -11.08 10.13 -0.67
N MET A 51 -9.98 10.89 -0.67
CA MET A 51 -9.16 11.11 -1.86
C MET A 51 -8.48 9.81 -2.30
N MET A 52 -7.96 9.03 -1.37
CA MET A 52 -7.36 7.73 -1.67
C MET A 52 -8.38 6.75 -2.26
N ILE A 53 -9.60 6.76 -1.74
CA ILE A 53 -10.70 5.94 -2.29
C ILE A 53 -10.93 6.28 -3.76
N ASP A 54 -11.01 7.56 -4.10
CA ASP A 54 -11.20 8.01 -5.48
C ASP A 54 -10.03 7.61 -6.38
N ILE A 55 -8.80 7.69 -5.88
CA ILE A 55 -7.59 7.29 -6.62
C ILE A 55 -7.64 5.79 -6.94
N PHE A 56 -7.97 4.95 -5.97
CA PHE A 56 -8.02 3.51 -6.21
C PHE A 56 -9.23 3.08 -7.04
N LYS A 57 -10.36 3.78 -6.95
CA LYS A 57 -11.49 3.57 -7.87
C LYS A 57 -11.08 3.86 -9.32
N ASP A 58 -10.36 4.94 -9.54
CA ASP A 58 -9.82 5.29 -10.86
C ASP A 58 -8.81 4.23 -11.35
N GLY A 59 -7.93 3.77 -10.47
CA GLY A 59 -6.99 2.70 -10.79
C GLY A 59 -7.67 1.39 -11.18
N ILE A 60 -8.72 1.00 -10.45
CA ILE A 60 -9.51 -0.19 -10.76
C ILE A 60 -10.18 -0.06 -12.13
N GLU A 61 -10.74 1.09 -12.43
CA GLU A 61 -11.39 1.34 -13.72
C GLU A 61 -10.40 1.23 -14.88
N LYS A 62 -9.18 1.76 -14.70
CA LYS A 62 -8.16 1.81 -15.76
C LYS A 62 -7.36 0.53 -15.89
N TYR A 63 -7.04 -0.13 -14.80
CA TYR A 63 -6.08 -1.23 -14.77
C TYR A 63 -6.68 -2.56 -14.32
N GLY A 64 -7.90 -2.55 -13.82
CA GLY A 64 -8.61 -3.72 -13.33
C GLY A 64 -8.50 -3.91 -11.81
N PRO A 65 -9.53 -4.55 -11.20
CA PRO A 65 -9.58 -4.73 -9.75
C PRO A 65 -8.52 -5.69 -9.20
N ARG A 66 -8.07 -6.64 -10.02
CA ARG A 66 -7.09 -7.65 -9.63
C ARG A 66 -5.66 -7.26 -9.94
N GLU A 67 -5.43 -6.06 -10.46
CA GLU A 67 -4.09 -5.53 -10.67
C GLU A 67 -3.38 -5.35 -9.33
N LEU A 68 -2.07 -5.56 -9.32
CA LEU A 68 -1.26 -5.38 -8.11
C LEU A 68 -1.29 -3.93 -7.65
N SER A 69 -1.43 -3.73 -6.34
CA SER A 69 -1.65 -2.40 -5.76
C SER A 69 -0.56 -1.38 -6.09
N PRO A 70 0.75 -1.75 -6.16
CA PRO A 70 1.77 -0.76 -6.51
C PRO A 70 1.62 -0.21 -7.93
N ASN A 71 0.90 -0.89 -8.80
CA ASN A 71 0.61 -0.39 -10.15
C ASN A 71 -0.33 0.82 -10.17
N ILE A 72 -0.80 1.28 -9.02
CA ILE A 72 -1.47 2.59 -8.90
C ILE A 72 -0.57 3.73 -9.40
N ILE A 73 0.76 3.55 -9.37
CA ILE A 73 1.72 4.53 -9.87
C ILE A 73 1.61 4.75 -11.39
N ARG A 74 1.00 3.81 -12.12
CA ARG A 74 0.75 3.95 -13.55
C ARG A 74 -0.10 5.18 -13.88
N ARG A 75 -0.93 5.64 -12.94
CA ARG A 75 -1.68 6.89 -13.11
C ARG A 75 -0.76 8.08 -13.32
N LEU A 76 0.39 8.12 -12.64
CA LEU A 76 1.41 9.16 -12.81
C LEU A 76 2.20 8.94 -14.09
N GLU A 77 2.55 7.70 -14.40
CA GLU A 77 3.23 7.35 -15.65
C GLU A 77 2.39 7.76 -16.87
N ASP A 78 1.09 7.44 -16.84
CA ASP A 78 0.18 7.77 -17.94
C ASP A 78 -0.02 9.29 -18.10
N LYS A 79 -0.05 10.04 -16.99
CA LYS A 79 -0.18 11.50 -17.01
C LYS A 79 1.07 12.22 -17.51
N THR A 80 2.24 11.69 -17.17
CA THR A 80 3.51 12.39 -17.41
C THR A 80 4.27 11.85 -18.63
N GLY A 81 3.90 10.66 -19.10
CA GLY A 81 4.67 9.96 -20.14
C GLY A 81 6.00 9.42 -19.63
N LEU A 82 6.25 9.44 -18.33
CA LEU A 82 7.47 8.95 -17.72
C LEU A 82 7.33 7.49 -17.31
N ASP A 83 8.42 6.75 -17.40
CA ASP A 83 8.52 5.40 -16.84
C ASP A 83 9.20 5.50 -15.46
N ILE A 84 8.43 5.25 -14.40
CA ILE A 84 8.93 5.39 -13.02
C ILE A 84 9.66 4.10 -12.64
N ARG A 85 10.89 3.99 -13.14
CA ARG A 85 11.80 2.89 -12.88
C ARG A 85 13.21 3.41 -12.70
N ALA A 86 14.00 2.64 -11.95
CA ALA A 86 15.42 2.92 -11.76
C ALA A 86 16.19 1.59 -11.74
N SER A 87 17.41 1.61 -12.28
CA SER A 87 18.27 0.43 -12.28
C SER A 87 18.83 0.13 -10.89
N GLY A 88 19.17 -1.13 -10.64
CA GLY A 88 19.83 -1.55 -9.41
C GLY A 88 18.89 -2.00 -8.27
N PHE A 89 17.60 -2.06 -8.53
CA PHE A 89 16.63 -2.51 -7.53
C PHE A 89 16.15 -3.94 -7.80
N PRO A 90 15.90 -4.76 -6.75
CA PRO A 90 15.47 -6.14 -6.90
C PRO A 90 14.03 -6.26 -7.36
N ALA A 91 13.71 -7.36 -8.05
CA ALA A 91 12.37 -7.65 -8.51
C ALA A 91 11.42 -8.14 -7.41
N GLU A 92 11.97 -8.67 -6.33
CA GLU A 92 11.23 -9.15 -5.17
C GLU A 92 11.57 -8.31 -3.96
N MET A 93 10.60 -8.12 -3.06
CA MET A 93 10.85 -7.43 -1.81
C MET A 93 11.86 -8.20 -0.98
N THR A 94 12.84 -7.47 -0.44
CA THR A 94 13.80 -8.02 0.50
C THR A 94 13.72 -7.26 1.81
N ASP A 95 13.74 -7.99 2.90
CA ASP A 95 13.81 -7.45 4.25
C ASP A 95 15.06 -8.03 4.89
N ASP A 96 16.09 -7.19 4.97
CA ASP A 96 17.40 -7.59 5.53
C ASP A 96 17.46 -7.38 7.04
N GLU A 97 16.38 -6.90 7.65
CA GLU A 97 16.33 -6.76 9.10
C GLU A 97 16.26 -8.15 9.75
N PRO A 98 17.07 -8.41 10.80
CA PRO A 98 16.95 -9.66 11.53
C PRO A 98 15.58 -9.76 12.19
N GLU A 99 15.00 -10.96 12.13
CA GLU A 99 13.75 -11.21 12.84
C GLU A 99 13.94 -11.00 14.34
N GLU A 100 13.05 -10.20 14.92
CA GLU A 100 12.97 -10.10 16.37
C GLU A 100 12.41 -11.40 16.93
N VAL A 101 12.98 -11.85 18.03
CA VAL A 101 12.45 -13.00 18.75
C VAL A 101 11.06 -12.65 19.27
N GLY A 102 10.07 -13.35 18.74
CA GLY A 102 8.69 -13.18 19.20
C GLY A 102 8.56 -13.57 20.67
N PHE A 103 7.70 -12.86 21.37
CA PHE A 103 7.32 -13.21 22.72
C PHE A 103 5.80 -13.19 22.84
N GLU A 104 5.29 -14.07 23.70
CA GLU A 104 3.88 -14.16 23.93
C GLU A 104 3.40 -13.02 24.83
N VAL A 105 2.41 -12.28 24.36
CA VAL A 105 1.75 -11.25 25.17
C VAL A 105 0.60 -11.91 25.90
N LEU A 106 0.78 -12.09 27.21
CA LEU A 106 -0.28 -12.64 28.05
C LEU A 106 -1.30 -11.55 28.39
N PRO A 107 -2.60 -11.90 28.44
CA PRO A 107 -3.61 -10.95 28.89
C PRO A 107 -3.34 -10.54 30.34
N LYS A 108 -3.53 -9.24 30.63
CA LYS A 108 -3.44 -8.77 32.01
C LYS A 108 -4.57 -9.39 32.82
N ASN A 109 -4.22 -9.99 33.97
CA ASN A 109 -5.24 -10.40 34.93
C ASN A 109 -5.84 -9.15 35.53
N ILE A 110 -7.11 -8.93 35.20
CA ILE A 110 -7.92 -7.92 35.85
C ILE A 110 -8.62 -8.63 37.04
N SER A 111 -8.10 -8.42 38.21
CA SER A 111 -8.74 -8.90 39.44
C SER A 111 -9.60 -7.81 40.03
#